data_2542b8acf7f0a61a1277d13b529b575c
#
_entry.id   2542b8acf7f0a61a1277d13b529b575c
#
_cell.length_a   1.000
_cell.length_b   1.000
_cell.length_c   1.000
_cell.angle_alpha   90.00
_cell.angle_beta   90.00
_cell.angle_gamma   90.00
#
_symmetry.space_group_name_H-M   'P 1'
#
loop_
_entity.id
_entity.type
_entity.pdbx_description
1 polymer ?
#
loop_
_entity_poly.entity_id
_entity_poly.type
_entity_poly.pdbx_seq_one_letter_code
_entity_poly.pdbx_strand_id
1 'polypeptide(L)'
;ELPIPYLLGGIFAAVACKIAGSPVTWPKNWRELGLLVAGYGIGRNFTADTWEKMTHQTFGVLEATLIAVAVAVLIAWWTARHTSANLISCVMGIMPGGLTQMMLMSEDDPRADANVVVVMQTLRLVGVIVAVPFLVIHGLGAQVMQNNAIVQTTDGTHWLILVPLSFLGAFVATKLKVPTPRLLGPILATAAGSYFLGSLQPVPGLLMMLAQVSIGLYMGVMLDPKKLSATKELMPYIFSGIVLMIGVSVVVAWSLSERYGFSLVTAFLAMAPGGIAEMCLAGMSMGEDVSIIL
;
A
#
# COMPACT_ATOMS: atom_id res chain seq x y z
N GLU A 1 -6.88 16.79 11.10
CA GLU A 1 -5.60 16.59 10.39
C GLU A 1 -5.75 15.41 9.42
N LEU A 2 -5.23 15.55 8.19
CA LEU A 2 -5.32 14.48 7.21
C LEU A 2 -4.13 13.50 7.42
N PRO A 3 -4.39 12.19 7.48
CA PRO A 3 -3.32 11.21 7.47
C PRO A 3 -2.66 11.18 6.10
N ILE A 4 -1.36 11.03 6.04
CA ILE A 4 -0.55 10.99 4.80
C ILE A 4 -0.94 12.13 3.83
N PRO A 5 -0.86 13.42 4.25
CA PRO A 5 -1.44 14.53 3.50
C PRO A 5 -0.85 14.68 2.10
N TYR A 6 0.42 14.36 1.94
CA TYR A 6 1.13 14.50 0.66
C TYR A 6 0.71 13.44 -0.36
N LEU A 7 0.46 12.22 0.08
CA LEU A 7 -0.02 11.14 -0.78
C LEU A 7 -1.46 11.39 -1.21
N LEU A 8 -2.35 11.69 -0.24
CA LEU A 8 -3.75 12.01 -0.51
C LEU A 8 -3.89 13.27 -1.36
N GLY A 9 -3.10 14.30 -1.05
CA GLY A 9 -3.06 15.53 -1.84
C GLY A 9 -2.69 15.27 -3.30
N GLY A 10 -1.71 14.41 -3.56
CA GLY A 10 -1.35 13.97 -4.90
C GLY A 10 -2.49 13.27 -5.63
N ILE A 11 -3.19 12.35 -4.96
CA ILE A 11 -4.34 11.64 -5.54
C ILE A 11 -5.45 12.64 -5.91
N PHE A 12 -5.87 13.47 -4.94
CA PHE A 12 -6.96 14.41 -5.16
C PHE A 12 -6.63 15.47 -6.21
N ALA A 13 -5.39 15.98 -6.24
CA ALA A 13 -4.95 16.92 -7.26
C ALA A 13 -5.04 16.33 -8.66
N ALA A 14 -4.54 15.09 -8.86
CA ALA A 14 -4.58 14.44 -10.16
C ALA A 14 -6.03 14.15 -10.61
N VAL A 15 -6.88 13.70 -9.69
CA VAL A 15 -8.30 13.45 -9.97
C VAL A 15 -9.04 14.76 -10.32
N ALA A 16 -8.82 15.83 -9.55
CA ALA A 16 -9.43 17.13 -9.81
C ALA A 16 -9.03 17.68 -11.19
N CYS A 17 -7.76 17.59 -11.56
CA CYS A 17 -7.30 17.99 -12.89
C CYS A 17 -7.96 17.19 -14.01
N LYS A 18 -8.14 15.88 -13.83
CA LYS A 18 -8.83 15.03 -14.83
C LYS A 18 -10.32 15.37 -14.97
N ILE A 19 -10.99 15.62 -13.85
CA ILE A 19 -12.39 16.06 -13.87
C ILE A 19 -12.53 17.42 -14.55
N ALA A 20 -11.55 18.31 -14.36
CA ALA A 20 -11.49 19.60 -15.05
C ALA A 20 -11.14 19.50 -16.56
N GLY A 21 -10.96 18.28 -17.08
CA GLY A 21 -10.67 18.05 -18.51
C GLY A 21 -9.20 18.22 -18.91
N SER A 22 -8.29 18.43 -17.97
CA SER A 22 -6.87 18.56 -18.25
C SER A 22 -6.23 17.18 -18.51
N PRO A 23 -5.44 17.00 -19.58
CA PRO A 23 -4.73 15.76 -19.87
C PRO A 23 -3.53 15.61 -18.92
N VAL A 24 -3.77 15.11 -17.71
CA VAL A 24 -2.73 14.87 -16.72
C VAL A 24 -2.12 13.50 -16.94
N THR A 25 -0.81 13.47 -17.15
CA THR A 25 -0.01 12.25 -17.23
C THR A 25 1.11 12.33 -16.20
N TRP A 26 1.41 11.22 -15.54
CA TRP A 26 2.51 11.13 -14.59
C TRP A 26 3.43 9.98 -14.99
N PRO A 27 4.72 10.22 -15.28
CA PRO A 27 5.63 9.18 -15.72
C PRO A 27 5.82 8.09 -14.64
N LYS A 28 5.77 6.83 -15.05
CA LYS A 28 5.98 5.67 -14.17
C LYS A 28 7.30 5.75 -13.39
N ASN A 29 8.34 6.31 -14.02
CA ASN A 29 9.67 6.42 -13.42
C ASN A 29 9.67 7.27 -12.14
N TRP A 30 8.87 8.34 -12.07
CA TRP A 30 8.76 9.17 -10.86
C TRP A 30 8.10 8.41 -9.71
N ARG A 31 7.05 7.63 -9.99
CA ARG A 31 6.46 6.71 -9.01
C ARG A 31 7.50 5.69 -8.53
N GLU A 32 8.27 5.11 -9.44
CA GLU A 32 9.30 4.11 -9.10
C GLU A 32 10.40 4.71 -8.21
N LEU A 33 10.82 5.95 -8.46
CA LEU A 33 11.73 6.68 -7.57
C LEU A 33 11.10 6.93 -6.20
N GLY A 34 9.83 7.31 -6.15
CA GLY A 34 9.10 7.45 -4.90
C GLY A 34 9.04 6.13 -4.10
N LEU A 35 8.83 5.00 -4.79
CA LEU A 35 8.83 3.68 -4.16
C LEU A 35 10.21 3.27 -3.63
N LEU A 36 11.31 3.64 -4.31
CA LEU A 36 12.68 3.42 -3.82
C LEU A 36 12.91 4.15 -2.49
N VAL A 37 12.52 5.42 -2.44
CA VAL A 37 12.66 6.26 -1.23
C VAL A 37 11.78 5.73 -0.09
N ALA A 38 10.52 5.39 -0.37
CA ALA A 38 9.61 4.81 0.61
C ALA A 38 10.13 3.46 1.11
N GLY A 39 10.62 2.60 0.20
CA GLY A 39 11.18 1.30 0.54
C GLY A 39 12.39 1.39 1.46
N TYR A 40 13.29 2.35 1.22
CA TYR A 40 14.38 2.62 2.15
C TYR A 40 13.85 3.06 3.52
N GLY A 41 12.91 4.01 3.56
CA GLY A 41 12.31 4.50 4.79
C GLY A 41 11.63 3.41 5.61
N ILE A 42 10.98 2.45 4.95
CA ILE A 42 10.34 1.28 5.55
C ILE A 42 11.42 0.30 6.07
N GLY A 43 12.36 -0.10 5.22
CA GLY A 43 13.35 -1.12 5.54
C GLY A 43 14.29 -0.74 6.70
N ARG A 44 14.58 0.55 6.88
CA ARG A 44 15.41 1.01 8.01
C ARG A 44 14.81 0.73 9.40
N ASN A 45 13.50 0.52 9.49
CA ASN A 45 12.85 0.23 10.77
C ASN A 45 13.01 -1.24 11.22
N PHE A 46 13.59 -2.08 10.37
CA PHE A 46 13.86 -3.48 10.71
C PHE A 46 15.14 -3.59 11.55
N THR A 47 14.95 -3.81 12.84
CA THR A 47 16.04 -4.05 13.80
C THR A 47 16.15 -5.55 14.11
N ALA A 48 17.20 -5.95 14.86
CA ALA A 48 17.36 -7.33 15.32
C ALA A 48 16.14 -7.82 16.12
N ASP A 49 15.61 -6.95 17.00
CA ASP A 49 14.42 -7.25 17.82
C ASP A 49 13.16 -7.46 16.95
N THR A 50 13.11 -6.80 15.82
CA THR A 50 12.01 -6.95 14.86
C THR A 50 11.99 -8.35 14.25
N TRP A 51 13.15 -8.89 13.88
CA TRP A 51 13.25 -10.23 13.33
C TRP A 51 12.81 -11.32 14.32
N GLU A 52 13.14 -11.16 15.59
CA GLU A 52 12.68 -12.07 16.64
C GLU A 52 11.16 -12.05 16.79
N LYS A 53 10.57 -10.86 16.83
CA LYS A 53 9.11 -10.69 16.89
C LYS A 53 8.40 -11.32 15.68
N MET A 54 8.92 -11.14 14.47
CA MET A 54 8.32 -11.70 13.25
C MET A 54 8.23 -13.23 13.27
N THR A 55 9.23 -13.94 13.81
CA THR A 55 9.21 -15.40 13.88
C THR A 55 8.09 -15.94 14.77
N HIS A 56 7.78 -15.25 15.87
CA HIS A 56 6.70 -15.63 16.77
C HIS A 56 5.29 -15.35 16.20
N GLN A 57 5.20 -14.54 15.16
CA GLN A 57 3.92 -14.03 14.61
C GLN A 57 3.52 -14.69 13.29
N THR A 58 4.35 -15.59 12.76
CA THR A 58 4.14 -16.22 11.45
C THR A 58 2.76 -16.88 11.33
N PHE A 59 2.27 -17.53 12.38
CA PHE A 59 0.94 -18.16 12.37
C PHE A 59 -0.18 -17.12 12.29
N GLY A 60 -0.08 -16.00 13.01
CA GLY A 60 -1.04 -14.91 12.93
C GLY A 60 -1.14 -14.29 11.55
N VAL A 61 0.01 -14.09 10.89
CA VAL A 61 0.06 -13.57 9.51
C VAL A 61 -0.57 -14.56 8.53
N LEU A 62 -0.32 -15.85 8.67
CA LEU A 62 -0.95 -16.87 7.82
C LEU A 62 -2.46 -16.93 8.02
N GLU A 63 -2.93 -16.95 9.28
CA GLU A 63 -4.37 -16.92 9.61
C GLU A 63 -5.03 -15.69 8.99
N ALA A 64 -4.44 -14.51 9.20
CA ALA A 64 -4.89 -13.24 8.67
C ALA A 64 -4.99 -13.24 7.13
N THR A 65 -3.95 -13.74 6.46
CA THR A 65 -3.91 -13.84 4.99
C THR A 65 -4.99 -14.77 4.46
N LEU A 66 -5.19 -15.93 5.08
CA LEU A 66 -6.24 -16.87 4.67
C LEU A 66 -7.63 -16.27 4.82
N ILE A 67 -7.90 -15.56 5.92
CA ILE A 67 -9.18 -14.87 6.13
C ILE A 67 -9.36 -13.77 5.07
N ALA A 68 -8.34 -12.95 4.80
CA ALA A 68 -8.43 -11.89 3.80
C ALA A 68 -8.72 -12.45 2.39
N VAL A 69 -8.06 -13.54 2.01
CA VAL A 69 -8.29 -14.23 0.73
C VAL A 69 -9.70 -14.81 0.67
N ALA A 70 -10.15 -15.48 1.73
CA ALA A 70 -11.50 -16.06 1.78
C ALA A 70 -12.58 -14.98 1.63
N VAL A 71 -12.44 -13.86 2.33
CA VAL A 71 -13.35 -12.71 2.24
C VAL A 71 -13.33 -12.12 0.84
N ALA A 72 -12.14 -11.93 0.24
CA ALA A 72 -12.02 -11.41 -1.12
C ALA A 72 -12.73 -12.32 -2.14
N VAL A 73 -12.58 -13.64 -2.02
CA VAL A 73 -13.26 -14.62 -2.89
C VAL A 73 -14.78 -14.57 -2.70
N LEU A 74 -15.27 -14.47 -1.46
CA LEU A 74 -16.70 -14.35 -1.17
C LEU A 74 -17.31 -13.07 -1.77
N ILE A 75 -16.63 -11.94 -1.64
CA ILE A 75 -17.06 -10.67 -2.24
C ILE A 75 -17.03 -10.76 -3.78
N ALA A 76 -16.00 -11.38 -4.35
CA ALA A 76 -15.89 -11.59 -5.78
C ALA A 76 -17.04 -12.45 -6.32
N TRP A 77 -17.35 -13.54 -5.63
CA TRP A 77 -18.48 -14.42 -5.98
C TRP A 77 -19.81 -13.68 -5.87
N TRP A 78 -20.02 -12.93 -4.81
CA TRP A 78 -21.22 -12.11 -4.62
C TRP A 78 -21.37 -11.05 -5.72
N THR A 79 -20.29 -10.33 -6.07
CA THR A 79 -20.28 -9.35 -7.13
C THR A 79 -20.58 -9.98 -8.49
N ALA A 80 -19.92 -11.10 -8.84
CA ALA A 80 -20.15 -11.79 -10.09
C ALA A 80 -21.58 -12.33 -10.24
N ARG A 81 -22.25 -12.64 -9.12
CA ARG A 81 -23.61 -13.17 -9.14
C ARG A 81 -24.67 -12.10 -9.36
N HIS A 82 -24.34 -10.84 -9.09
CA HIS A 82 -25.29 -9.72 -9.15
C HIS A 82 -24.95 -8.68 -10.23
N THR A 83 -23.89 -8.92 -11.01
CA THR A 83 -23.45 -8.03 -12.08
C THR A 83 -23.17 -8.81 -13.36
N SER A 84 -22.95 -8.11 -14.46
CA SER A 84 -22.54 -8.69 -15.74
C SER A 84 -21.07 -9.16 -15.77
N ALA A 85 -20.27 -8.85 -14.74
CA ALA A 85 -18.86 -9.23 -14.64
C ALA A 85 -18.69 -10.73 -14.34
N ASN A 86 -17.76 -11.38 -15.00
CA ASN A 86 -17.45 -12.78 -14.72
C ASN A 86 -16.68 -12.96 -13.42
N LEU A 87 -16.75 -14.17 -12.83
CA LEU A 87 -16.12 -14.48 -11.55
C LEU A 87 -14.59 -14.26 -11.55
N ILE A 88 -13.92 -14.60 -12.65
CA ILE A 88 -12.46 -14.48 -12.75
C ILE A 88 -12.04 -13.02 -12.67
N SER A 89 -12.71 -12.13 -13.43
CA SER A 89 -12.49 -10.69 -13.36
C SER A 89 -12.78 -10.12 -11.97
N CYS A 90 -13.86 -10.57 -11.32
CA CYS A 90 -14.18 -10.12 -9.96
C CYS A 90 -13.13 -10.59 -8.94
N VAL A 91 -12.66 -11.83 -9.03
CA VAL A 91 -11.59 -12.35 -8.16
C VAL A 91 -10.31 -11.54 -8.35
N MET A 92 -9.85 -11.39 -9.61
CA MET A 92 -8.65 -10.59 -9.91
C MET A 92 -8.84 -9.11 -9.52
N GLY A 93 -10.06 -8.60 -9.59
CA GLY A 93 -10.38 -7.21 -9.25
C GLY A 93 -10.39 -6.91 -7.75
N ILE A 94 -10.83 -7.84 -6.92
CA ILE A 94 -10.96 -7.66 -5.46
C ILE A 94 -9.75 -8.19 -4.70
N MET A 95 -9.08 -9.23 -5.19
CA MET A 95 -7.94 -9.84 -4.52
C MET A 95 -6.88 -8.78 -4.18
N PRO A 96 -6.44 -8.67 -2.92
CA PRO A 96 -5.35 -7.79 -2.54
C PRO A 96 -4.05 -8.28 -3.20
N GLY A 97 -3.65 -7.61 -4.27
CA GLY A 97 -2.47 -7.93 -5.07
C GLY A 97 -1.92 -6.68 -5.75
N GLY A 98 -0.76 -6.79 -6.37
CA GLY A 98 -0.18 -5.68 -7.15
C GLY A 98 -1.04 -5.37 -8.37
N LEU A 99 -1.52 -4.12 -8.49
CA LEU A 99 -2.36 -3.67 -9.61
C LEU A 99 -1.79 -4.10 -10.98
N THR A 100 -0.49 -3.87 -11.20
CA THR A 100 0.18 -4.22 -12.46
C THR A 100 0.18 -5.73 -12.73
N GLN A 101 0.32 -6.54 -11.67
CA GLN A 101 0.33 -8.00 -11.79
C GLN A 101 -1.05 -8.54 -12.15
N MET A 102 -2.10 -8.06 -11.44
CA MET A 102 -3.48 -8.45 -11.72
C MET A 102 -3.93 -8.02 -13.11
N MET A 103 -3.47 -6.84 -13.56
CA MET A 103 -3.71 -6.35 -14.92
C MET A 103 -3.05 -7.25 -15.96
N LEU A 104 -1.76 -7.59 -15.82
CA LEU A 104 -1.07 -8.49 -16.75
C LEU A 104 -1.70 -9.89 -16.76
N MET A 105 -2.03 -10.44 -15.59
CA MET A 105 -2.72 -11.73 -15.51
C MET A 105 -4.10 -11.68 -16.21
N SER A 106 -4.81 -10.56 -16.14
CA SER A 106 -6.10 -10.41 -16.82
C SER A 106 -5.97 -10.22 -18.32
N GLU A 107 -4.85 -9.73 -18.82
CA GLU A 107 -4.55 -9.65 -20.26
C GLU A 107 -4.15 -11.02 -20.83
N ASP A 108 -3.50 -11.87 -20.01
CA ASP A 108 -3.07 -13.22 -20.39
C ASP A 108 -4.21 -14.26 -20.33
N ASP A 109 -5.27 -14.04 -19.56
CA ASP A 109 -6.43 -14.95 -19.45
C ASP A 109 -7.60 -14.45 -20.30
N PRO A 110 -7.94 -15.14 -21.42
CA PRO A 110 -9.02 -14.72 -22.31
C PRO A 110 -10.42 -14.73 -21.66
N ARG A 111 -10.57 -15.30 -20.45
CA ARG A 111 -11.80 -15.30 -19.67
C ARG A 111 -11.93 -14.05 -18.79
N ALA A 112 -10.87 -13.28 -18.61
CA ALA A 112 -10.87 -12.09 -17.77
C ALA A 112 -11.12 -10.82 -18.61
N ASP A 113 -11.90 -9.88 -18.06
CA ASP A 113 -12.03 -8.53 -18.60
C ASP A 113 -11.06 -7.60 -17.88
N ALA A 114 -9.97 -7.22 -18.55
CA ALA A 114 -8.93 -6.35 -18.01
C ALA A 114 -9.47 -4.98 -17.58
N ASN A 115 -10.52 -4.44 -18.25
CA ASN A 115 -11.11 -3.17 -17.85
C ASN A 115 -11.82 -3.27 -16.49
N VAL A 116 -12.58 -4.36 -16.29
CA VAL A 116 -13.25 -4.65 -15.02
C VAL A 116 -12.20 -4.79 -13.91
N VAL A 117 -11.15 -5.58 -14.15
CA VAL A 117 -10.06 -5.80 -13.18
C VAL A 117 -9.39 -4.48 -12.79
N VAL A 118 -9.00 -3.66 -13.77
CA VAL A 118 -8.34 -2.36 -13.53
C VAL A 118 -9.23 -1.42 -12.73
N VAL A 119 -10.52 -1.32 -13.07
CA VAL A 119 -11.46 -0.44 -12.35
C VAL A 119 -11.66 -0.90 -10.92
N MET A 120 -11.92 -2.20 -10.71
CA MET A 120 -12.12 -2.76 -9.37
C MET A 120 -10.87 -2.58 -8.49
N GLN A 121 -9.68 -2.91 -8.99
CA GLN A 121 -8.41 -2.75 -8.28
C GLN A 121 -8.13 -1.28 -7.93
N THR A 122 -8.34 -0.36 -8.90
CA THR A 122 -8.04 1.06 -8.70
C THR A 122 -8.99 1.69 -7.68
N LEU A 123 -10.29 1.41 -7.79
CA LEU A 123 -11.29 1.92 -6.83
C LEU A 123 -11.08 1.35 -5.44
N ARG A 124 -10.79 0.05 -5.33
CA ARG A 124 -10.46 -0.55 -4.05
C ARG A 124 -9.24 0.12 -3.42
N LEU A 125 -8.16 0.27 -4.19
CA LEU A 125 -6.92 0.87 -3.71
C LEU A 125 -7.14 2.28 -3.21
N VAL A 126 -7.77 3.15 -4.01
CA VAL A 126 -8.04 4.55 -3.63
C VAL A 126 -9.04 4.62 -2.49
N GLY A 127 -10.09 3.82 -2.51
CA GLY A 127 -11.07 3.76 -1.42
C GLY A 127 -10.45 3.38 -0.09
N VAL A 128 -9.56 2.38 -0.09
CA VAL A 128 -8.85 1.93 1.11
C VAL A 128 -7.83 2.96 1.59
N ILE A 129 -7.06 3.57 0.68
CA ILE A 129 -6.07 4.61 1.04
C ILE A 129 -6.73 5.84 1.69
N VAL A 130 -7.97 6.15 1.32
CA VAL A 130 -8.73 7.25 1.95
C VAL A 130 -9.38 6.77 3.24
N ALA A 131 -10.07 5.63 3.20
CA ALA A 131 -10.91 5.19 4.31
C ALA A 131 -10.10 4.67 5.51
N VAL A 132 -9.01 3.90 5.28
CA VAL A 132 -8.25 3.27 6.36
C VAL A 132 -7.56 4.29 7.25
N PRO A 133 -6.76 5.24 6.74
CA PRO A 133 -6.13 6.23 7.61
C PRO A 133 -7.16 7.16 8.29
N PHE A 134 -8.27 7.47 7.62
CA PHE A 134 -9.36 8.23 8.23
C PHE A 134 -9.97 7.48 9.41
N LEU A 135 -10.24 6.18 9.24
CA LEU A 135 -10.78 5.33 10.30
C LEU A 135 -9.81 5.17 11.46
N VAL A 136 -8.51 5.04 11.17
CA VAL A 136 -7.47 4.92 12.21
C VAL A 136 -7.42 6.16 13.09
N ILE A 137 -7.50 7.36 12.52
CA ILE A 137 -7.45 8.61 13.28
C ILE A 137 -8.76 8.85 14.04
N HIS A 138 -9.90 8.76 13.35
CA HIS A 138 -11.19 9.17 13.92
C HIS A 138 -11.92 8.01 14.63
N GLY A 139 -11.67 6.77 14.24
CA GLY A 139 -12.31 5.58 14.80
C GLY A 139 -11.49 4.92 15.90
N LEU A 140 -10.17 4.77 15.68
CA LEU A 140 -9.27 4.10 16.62
C LEU A 140 -8.48 5.08 17.50
N GLY A 141 -8.62 6.40 17.29
CA GLY A 141 -8.02 7.44 18.13
C GLY A 141 -6.49 7.57 17.97
N ALA A 142 -5.90 7.05 16.89
CA ALA A 142 -4.49 7.23 16.63
C ALA A 142 -4.15 8.69 16.41
N GLN A 143 -3.02 9.12 16.95
CA GLN A 143 -2.51 10.47 16.74
C GLN A 143 -1.48 10.45 15.60
N VAL A 144 -1.62 11.38 14.66
CA VAL A 144 -0.57 11.62 13.68
C VAL A 144 0.61 12.25 14.43
N MET A 145 1.73 11.56 14.45
CA MET A 145 2.97 12.17 14.94
C MET A 145 3.29 13.34 14.03
N GLN A 146 3.19 14.56 14.55
CA GLN A 146 3.77 15.72 13.89
C GLN A 146 5.28 15.50 13.86
N ASN A 147 5.74 14.90 12.76
CA ASN A 147 7.16 14.79 12.51
C ASN A 147 7.67 16.22 12.24
N ASN A 148 8.05 16.91 13.30
CA ASN A 148 8.90 18.10 13.26
C ASN A 148 10.33 17.76 12.75
N ALA A 149 10.48 16.63 12.07
CA ALA A 149 11.68 16.21 11.37
C ALA A 149 11.91 17.00 10.07
N ILE A 150 11.58 18.29 10.10
CA ILE A 150 11.97 19.25 9.09
C ILE A 150 13.42 19.59 9.30
N VAL A 151 14.34 18.92 9.31
CA VAL A 151 15.79 19.20 9.44
C VAL A 151 16.42 18.46 10.63
N GLN A 152 16.47 17.16 10.57
CA GLN A 152 17.67 16.54 11.08
C GLN A 152 18.74 16.73 10.01
N THR A 153 19.70 17.58 10.29
CA THR A 153 20.91 17.75 9.50
C THR A 153 21.65 16.42 9.45
N THR A 154 21.41 15.69 8.39
CA THR A 154 22.06 14.41 8.15
C THR A 154 23.47 14.70 7.68
N ASP A 155 24.49 14.23 8.39
CA ASP A 155 25.86 14.29 7.91
C ASP A 155 25.92 13.64 6.51
N GLY A 156 26.42 14.41 5.53
CA GLY A 156 26.32 14.04 4.11
C GLY A 156 27.00 12.74 3.68
N THR A 157 27.73 12.08 4.58
CA THR A 157 28.45 10.82 4.32
C THR A 157 27.53 9.60 4.19
N HIS A 158 26.38 9.61 4.85
CA HIS A 158 25.46 8.46 4.85
C HIS A 158 24.68 8.28 3.54
N TRP A 159 24.49 9.34 2.75
CA TRP A 159 23.85 9.26 1.44
C TRP A 159 24.62 8.38 0.45
N LEU A 160 25.94 8.30 0.58
CA LEU A 160 26.81 7.46 -0.24
C LEU A 160 26.51 5.96 -0.05
N ILE A 161 25.92 5.57 1.07
CA ILE A 161 25.54 4.18 1.36
C ILE A 161 24.06 3.94 1.03
N LEU A 162 23.18 4.89 1.35
CA LEU A 162 21.74 4.77 1.26
C LEU A 162 21.24 4.61 -0.17
N VAL A 163 21.72 5.47 -1.05
CA VAL A 163 21.32 5.47 -2.46
C VAL A 163 21.77 4.18 -3.15
N PRO A 164 23.07 3.80 -3.11
CA PRO A 164 23.50 2.53 -3.71
C PRO A 164 22.78 1.30 -3.15
N LEU A 165 22.54 1.25 -1.85
CA LEU A 165 21.87 0.11 -1.21
C LEU A 165 20.45 -0.06 -1.72
N SER A 166 19.68 1.02 -1.84
CA SER A 166 18.31 0.99 -2.37
C SER A 166 18.28 0.58 -3.85
N PHE A 167 19.19 1.13 -4.65
CA PHE A 167 19.28 0.78 -6.07
C PHE A 167 19.75 -0.66 -6.27
N LEU A 168 20.73 -1.12 -5.50
CA LEU A 168 21.21 -2.51 -5.54
C LEU A 168 20.09 -3.46 -5.16
N GLY A 169 19.35 -3.19 -4.09
CA GLY A 169 18.20 -3.99 -3.68
C GLY A 169 17.14 -4.07 -4.78
N ALA A 170 16.77 -2.95 -5.38
CA ALA A 170 15.83 -2.91 -6.49
C ALA A 170 16.33 -3.67 -7.71
N PHE A 171 17.62 -3.56 -8.04
CA PHE A 171 18.23 -4.29 -9.15
C PHE A 171 18.19 -5.81 -8.92
N VAL A 172 18.61 -6.27 -7.75
CA VAL A 172 18.59 -7.69 -7.36
C VAL A 172 17.15 -8.23 -7.38
N ALA A 173 16.20 -7.51 -6.76
CA ALA A 173 14.79 -7.91 -6.75
C ALA A 173 14.19 -7.98 -8.16
N THR A 174 14.60 -7.09 -9.07
CA THR A 174 14.18 -7.13 -10.48
C THR A 174 14.72 -8.38 -11.18
N LYS A 175 15.98 -8.75 -10.94
CA LYS A 175 16.60 -9.97 -11.51
C LYS A 175 15.94 -11.24 -10.97
N LEU A 176 15.56 -11.25 -9.70
CA LEU A 176 14.86 -12.36 -9.04
C LEU A 176 13.36 -12.41 -9.37
N LYS A 177 12.85 -11.48 -10.21
CA LYS A 177 11.42 -11.35 -10.56
C LYS A 177 10.50 -11.23 -9.34
N VAL A 178 10.98 -10.60 -8.27
CA VAL A 178 10.19 -10.32 -7.08
C VAL A 178 9.05 -9.36 -7.45
N PRO A 179 7.82 -9.55 -6.93
CA PRO A 179 6.73 -8.60 -7.14
C PRO A 179 7.11 -7.21 -6.59
N THR A 180 6.71 -6.15 -7.29
CA THR A 180 7.02 -4.75 -6.91
C THR A 180 8.51 -4.51 -6.53
N PRO A 181 9.48 -4.84 -7.42
CA PRO A 181 10.90 -4.89 -7.07
C PRO A 181 11.46 -3.52 -6.64
N ARG A 182 10.85 -2.42 -7.10
CA ARG A 182 11.22 -1.06 -6.74
C ARG A 182 10.81 -0.66 -5.32
N LEU A 183 9.98 -1.45 -4.66
CA LEU A 183 9.60 -1.28 -3.26
C LEU A 183 10.25 -2.35 -2.39
N LEU A 184 10.00 -3.63 -2.66
CA LEU A 184 10.49 -4.74 -1.83
C LEU A 184 12.01 -4.88 -1.86
N GLY A 185 12.66 -4.59 -3.00
CA GLY A 185 14.11 -4.63 -3.11
C GLY A 185 14.81 -3.68 -2.13
N PRO A 186 14.51 -2.38 -2.15
CA PRO A 186 15.02 -1.44 -1.16
C PRO A 186 14.66 -1.81 0.29
N ILE A 187 13.44 -2.27 0.55
CA ILE A 187 13.03 -2.71 1.90
C ILE A 187 13.98 -3.81 2.39
N LEU A 188 14.14 -4.88 1.62
CA LEU A 188 14.97 -6.03 2.01
C LEU A 188 16.45 -5.65 2.13
N ALA A 189 16.97 -4.86 1.20
CA ALA A 189 18.36 -4.43 1.25
C ALA A 189 18.65 -3.52 2.46
N THR A 190 17.76 -2.59 2.76
CA THR A 190 17.92 -1.69 3.90
C THR A 190 17.62 -2.39 5.22
N ALA A 191 16.69 -3.33 5.27
CA ALA A 191 16.46 -4.18 6.44
C ALA A 191 17.70 -5.02 6.79
N ALA A 192 18.32 -5.64 5.77
CA ALA A 192 19.61 -6.32 5.95
C ALA A 192 20.72 -5.35 6.39
N GLY A 193 20.78 -4.16 5.77
CA GLY A 193 21.72 -3.12 6.17
C GLY A 193 21.54 -2.69 7.62
N SER A 194 20.30 -2.48 8.07
CA SER A 194 20.00 -2.12 9.47
C SER A 194 20.38 -3.23 10.46
N TYR A 195 20.21 -4.49 10.05
CA TYR A 195 20.59 -5.63 10.89
C TYR A 195 22.11 -5.70 11.13
N PHE A 196 22.93 -5.48 10.06
CA PHE A 196 24.39 -5.61 10.16
C PHE A 196 25.10 -4.31 10.59
N LEU A 197 24.59 -3.15 10.21
CA LEU A 197 25.23 -1.85 10.42
C LEU A 197 24.61 -1.05 11.59
N GLY A 198 23.52 -1.55 12.17
CA GLY A 198 22.76 -0.82 13.17
C GLY A 198 21.75 0.17 12.56
N SER A 199 21.26 1.13 13.35
CA SER A 199 20.22 2.07 12.93
C SER A 199 20.69 2.95 11.75
N LEU A 200 20.05 2.78 10.61
CA LEU A 200 20.29 3.60 9.43
C LEU A 200 19.64 4.99 9.56
N GLN A 201 20.23 5.98 8.92
CA GLN A 201 19.78 7.38 8.95
C GLN A 201 18.36 7.55 8.36
N PRO A 202 17.54 8.46 8.93
CA PRO A 202 16.21 8.73 8.41
C PRO A 202 16.26 9.37 7.01
N VAL A 203 15.23 9.08 6.21
CA VAL A 203 15.01 9.80 4.94
C VAL A 203 14.69 11.25 5.26
N PRO A 204 15.30 12.24 4.60
CA PRO A 204 14.91 13.63 4.76
C PRO A 204 13.43 13.84 4.49
N GLY A 205 12.78 14.62 5.34
CA GLY A 205 11.36 14.88 5.24
C GLY A 205 10.90 15.36 3.88
N LEU A 206 11.67 16.26 3.25
CA LEU A 206 11.37 16.75 1.90
C LEU A 206 11.38 15.62 0.85
N LEU A 207 12.33 14.69 0.93
CA LEU A 207 12.42 13.59 -0.02
C LEU A 207 11.28 12.59 0.18
N MET A 208 10.90 12.31 1.43
CA MET A 208 9.74 11.48 1.74
C MET A 208 8.44 12.14 1.27
N MET A 209 8.30 13.45 1.44
CA MET A 209 7.16 14.23 0.94
C MET A 209 7.05 14.11 -0.59
N LEU A 210 8.14 14.34 -1.32
CA LEU A 210 8.18 14.22 -2.79
C LEU A 210 7.86 12.79 -3.24
N ALA A 211 8.33 11.78 -2.52
CA ALA A 211 8.02 10.39 -2.79
C ALA A 211 6.51 10.11 -2.64
N GLN A 212 5.90 10.56 -1.55
CA GLN A 212 4.45 10.42 -1.32
C GLN A 212 3.63 11.15 -2.38
N VAL A 213 3.98 12.40 -2.72
CA VAL A 213 3.30 13.16 -3.78
C VAL A 213 3.40 12.43 -5.12
N SER A 214 4.58 11.91 -5.46
CA SER A 214 4.79 11.20 -6.72
C SER A 214 3.98 9.90 -6.82
N ILE A 215 3.92 9.12 -5.74
CA ILE A 215 3.09 7.92 -5.65
C ILE A 215 1.61 8.29 -5.76
N GLY A 216 1.16 9.30 -5.02
CA GLY A 216 -0.22 9.77 -5.03
C GLY A 216 -0.69 10.29 -6.39
N LEU A 217 0.12 11.12 -7.05
CA LEU A 217 -0.17 11.61 -8.40
C LEU A 217 -0.34 10.47 -9.40
N TYR A 218 0.56 9.48 -9.36
CA TYR A 218 0.46 8.32 -10.24
C TYR A 218 -0.85 7.54 -10.02
N MET A 219 -1.25 7.34 -8.78
CA MET A 219 -2.51 6.67 -8.43
C MET A 219 -3.73 7.46 -8.91
N GLY A 220 -3.75 8.76 -8.68
CA GLY A 220 -4.84 9.62 -9.15
C GLY A 220 -4.95 9.64 -10.68
N VAL A 221 -3.80 9.60 -11.38
CA VAL A 221 -3.78 9.50 -12.85
C VAL A 221 -4.33 8.16 -13.35
N MET A 222 -4.23 7.07 -12.59
CA MET A 222 -4.81 5.78 -13.00
C MET A 222 -6.34 5.75 -12.94
N LEU A 223 -6.96 6.62 -12.16
CA LEU A 223 -8.42 6.77 -12.15
C LEU A 223 -8.88 7.42 -13.48
N ASP A 224 -9.53 6.63 -14.32
CA ASP A 224 -10.09 7.10 -15.59
C ASP A 224 -11.62 7.26 -15.48
N PRO A 225 -12.14 8.51 -15.50
CA PRO A 225 -13.58 8.77 -15.39
C PRO A 225 -14.42 8.07 -16.48
N LYS A 226 -13.84 7.86 -17.67
CA LYS A 226 -14.52 7.17 -18.77
C LYS A 226 -14.69 5.68 -18.48
N LYS A 227 -13.65 5.02 -17.97
CA LYS A 227 -13.71 3.60 -17.56
C LYS A 227 -14.68 3.41 -16.39
N LEU A 228 -14.66 4.33 -15.42
CA LEU A 228 -15.60 4.36 -14.29
C LEU A 228 -17.05 4.45 -14.77
N SER A 229 -17.32 5.31 -15.74
CA SER A 229 -18.65 5.47 -16.31
C SER A 229 -19.14 4.22 -17.07
N ALA A 230 -18.24 3.47 -17.71
CA ALA A 230 -18.56 2.23 -18.40
C ALA A 230 -18.89 1.06 -17.47
N THR A 231 -18.46 1.13 -16.21
CA THR A 231 -18.62 0.05 -15.21
C THR A 231 -19.51 0.46 -14.03
N LYS A 232 -20.47 1.36 -14.26
CA LYS A 232 -21.36 1.91 -13.22
C LYS A 232 -22.11 0.83 -12.41
N GLU A 233 -22.49 -0.27 -13.06
CA GLU A 233 -23.17 -1.40 -12.41
C GLU A 233 -22.33 -2.03 -11.30
N LEU A 234 -21.00 -1.99 -11.41
CA LEU A 234 -20.08 -2.55 -10.43
C LEU A 234 -19.88 -1.67 -9.20
N MET A 235 -20.15 -0.36 -9.30
CA MET A 235 -19.86 0.63 -8.25
C MET A 235 -20.44 0.25 -6.87
N PRO A 236 -21.76 -0.06 -6.73
CA PRO A 236 -22.32 -0.38 -5.42
C PRO A 236 -21.68 -1.63 -4.81
N TYR A 237 -21.33 -2.62 -5.64
CA TYR A 237 -20.71 -3.86 -5.18
C TYR A 237 -19.23 -3.65 -4.81
N ILE A 238 -18.51 -2.80 -5.54
CA ILE A 238 -17.14 -2.44 -5.19
C ILE A 238 -17.10 -1.69 -3.86
N PHE A 239 -17.96 -0.68 -3.68
CA PHE A 239 -18.03 0.08 -2.44
C PHE A 239 -18.46 -0.78 -1.25
N SER A 240 -19.50 -1.60 -1.39
CA SER A 240 -19.90 -2.52 -0.33
C SER A 240 -18.83 -3.57 -0.03
N GLY A 241 -18.11 -4.03 -1.06
CA GLY A 241 -16.95 -4.91 -0.92
C GLY A 241 -15.82 -4.26 -0.13
N ILE A 242 -15.49 -3.00 -0.40
CA ILE A 242 -14.48 -2.24 0.35
C ILE A 242 -14.88 -2.11 1.82
N VAL A 243 -16.13 -1.71 2.09
CA VAL A 243 -16.65 -1.57 3.45
C VAL A 243 -16.59 -2.90 4.21
N LEU A 244 -17.00 -3.99 3.56
CA LEU A 244 -16.95 -5.32 4.16
C LEU A 244 -15.53 -5.77 4.44
N MET A 245 -14.60 -5.59 3.49
CA MET A 245 -13.19 -5.91 3.68
C MET A 245 -12.57 -5.12 4.84
N ILE A 246 -12.83 -3.82 4.91
CA ILE A 246 -12.36 -2.98 6.02
C ILE A 246 -12.97 -3.44 7.34
N GLY A 247 -14.27 -3.73 7.38
CA GLY A 247 -14.95 -4.23 8.57
C GLY A 247 -14.36 -5.54 9.09
N VAL A 248 -14.13 -6.50 8.19
CA VAL A 248 -13.46 -7.76 8.55
C VAL A 248 -12.03 -7.52 9.00
N SER A 249 -11.28 -6.61 8.33
CA SER A 249 -9.93 -6.25 8.75
C SER A 249 -9.88 -5.69 10.17
N VAL A 250 -10.87 -4.88 10.59
CA VAL A 250 -10.97 -4.39 11.98
C VAL A 250 -11.18 -5.53 12.96
N VAL A 251 -12.09 -6.46 12.67
CA VAL A 251 -12.40 -7.60 13.55
C VAL A 251 -11.18 -8.52 13.71
N VAL A 252 -10.52 -8.83 12.58
CA VAL A 252 -9.32 -9.68 12.60
C VAL A 252 -8.17 -8.97 13.30
N ALA A 253 -7.97 -7.67 13.05
CA ALA A 253 -6.96 -6.85 13.72
C ALA A 253 -7.16 -6.82 15.24
N TRP A 254 -8.40 -6.69 15.69
CA TRP A 254 -8.71 -6.77 17.12
C TRP A 254 -8.33 -8.14 17.71
N SER A 255 -8.67 -9.24 17.05
CA SER A 255 -8.28 -10.58 17.48
C SER A 255 -6.76 -10.78 17.52
N LEU A 256 -6.03 -10.25 16.52
CA LEU A 256 -4.56 -10.32 16.47
C LEU A 256 -3.92 -9.44 17.56
N SER A 257 -4.45 -8.25 17.80
CA SER A 257 -4.01 -7.36 18.88
C SER A 257 -4.10 -8.05 20.24
N GLU A 258 -5.22 -8.69 20.54
CA GLU A 258 -5.43 -9.42 21.81
C GLU A 258 -4.50 -10.63 21.96
N ARG A 259 -4.24 -11.37 20.87
CA ARG A 259 -3.44 -12.61 20.94
C ARG A 259 -1.94 -12.35 20.96
N TYR A 260 -1.48 -11.36 20.20
CA TYR A 260 -0.06 -11.12 19.95
C TYR A 260 0.48 -9.85 20.60
N GLY A 261 -0.37 -9.04 21.25
CA GLY A 261 0.01 -7.82 21.95
C GLY A 261 0.43 -6.64 21.07
N PHE A 262 -0.02 -6.63 19.78
CA PHE A 262 0.20 -5.49 18.89
C PHE A 262 -0.70 -4.32 19.25
N SER A 263 -0.30 -3.11 18.84
CA SER A 263 -1.27 -2.04 18.79
C SER A 263 -2.39 -2.39 17.82
N LEU A 264 -3.64 -2.05 18.16
CA LEU A 264 -4.78 -2.30 17.27
C LEU A 264 -4.59 -1.58 15.92
N VAL A 265 -3.93 -0.44 15.92
CA VAL A 265 -3.62 0.35 14.73
C VAL A 265 -2.63 -0.39 13.83
N THR A 266 -1.52 -0.90 14.40
CA THR A 266 -0.55 -1.73 13.66
C THR A 266 -1.23 -2.95 13.04
N ALA A 267 -2.00 -3.71 13.85
CA ALA A 267 -2.71 -4.90 13.38
C ALA A 267 -3.72 -4.57 12.27
N PHE A 268 -4.45 -3.45 12.42
CA PHE A 268 -5.42 -3.02 11.41
C PHE A 268 -4.75 -2.58 10.09
N LEU A 269 -3.67 -1.81 10.16
CA LEU A 269 -2.91 -1.41 8.97
C LEU A 269 -2.30 -2.61 8.25
N ALA A 270 -1.82 -3.62 8.99
CA ALA A 270 -1.32 -4.88 8.43
C ALA A 270 -2.41 -5.67 7.69
N MET A 271 -3.64 -5.64 8.20
CA MET A 271 -4.79 -6.36 7.64
C MET A 271 -5.53 -5.59 6.56
N ALA A 272 -5.33 -4.28 6.46
CA ALA A 272 -6.06 -3.44 5.53
C ALA A 272 -5.79 -3.85 4.06
N PRO A 273 -6.82 -3.97 3.22
CA PRO A 273 -6.70 -4.42 1.82
C PRO A 273 -6.13 -3.32 0.90
N GLY A 274 -5.14 -2.58 1.40
CA GLY A 274 -4.42 -1.51 0.71
C GLY A 274 -3.18 -1.98 -0.03
N GLY A 275 -2.38 -1.04 -0.49
CA GLY A 275 -1.04 -1.32 -1.00
C GLY A 275 -0.01 -1.32 0.13
N ILE A 276 1.02 -2.15 0.02
CA ILE A 276 2.09 -2.26 1.03
C ILE A 276 2.71 -0.89 1.32
N ALA A 277 3.07 -0.14 0.26
CA ALA A 277 3.71 1.17 0.43
C ALA A 277 2.83 2.14 1.21
N GLU A 278 1.54 2.18 0.90
CA GLU A 278 0.58 3.12 1.46
C GLU A 278 0.27 2.82 2.93
N MET A 279 0.09 1.55 3.26
CA MET A 279 -0.16 1.12 4.63
C MET A 279 1.07 1.31 5.52
N CYS A 280 2.26 0.98 5.02
CA CYS A 280 3.51 1.25 5.72
C CYS A 280 3.77 2.76 5.91
N LEU A 281 3.50 3.59 4.90
CA LEU A 281 3.63 5.05 5.01
C LEU A 281 2.64 5.62 6.04
N ALA A 282 1.41 5.07 6.08
CA ALA A 282 0.44 5.42 7.11
C ALA A 282 0.94 5.05 8.51
N GLY A 283 1.42 3.83 8.70
CA GLY A 283 2.02 3.37 9.95
C GLY A 283 3.19 4.25 10.40
N MET A 284 4.10 4.58 9.47
CA MET A 284 5.22 5.49 9.77
C MET A 284 4.75 6.87 10.24
N SER A 285 3.70 7.42 9.64
CA SER A 285 3.17 8.74 10.02
C SER A 285 2.50 8.75 11.39
N MET A 286 2.14 7.59 11.90
CA MET A 286 1.49 7.38 13.20
C MET A 286 2.44 6.81 14.26
N GLY A 287 3.70 6.53 13.90
CA GLY A 287 4.69 5.94 14.81
C GLY A 287 4.47 4.45 15.12
N GLU A 288 3.71 3.77 14.25
CA GLU A 288 3.40 2.35 14.41
C GLU A 288 4.54 1.44 13.90
N ASP A 289 4.52 0.18 14.31
CA ASP A 289 5.53 -0.80 13.91
C ASP A 289 5.33 -1.26 12.46
N VAL A 290 6.10 -0.64 11.56
CA VAL A 290 6.00 -0.87 10.12
C VAL A 290 6.45 -2.27 9.70
N SER A 291 7.24 -2.94 10.53
CA SER A 291 7.72 -4.28 10.25
C SER A 291 6.61 -5.36 10.29
N ILE A 292 5.58 -5.08 11.08
CA ILE A 292 4.39 -5.94 11.19
C ILE A 292 3.39 -5.64 10.07
N ILE A 293 3.37 -4.37 9.61
CA ILE A 293 2.48 -3.92 8.53
C ILE A 293 2.92 -4.48 7.17
N LEU A 294 4.23 -4.71 6.98
CA LEU A 294 4.82 -5.24 5.75
C LEU A 294 4.45 -6.71 5.52
#